data_5d3d77234caf1ed22ed0d242360db8d8
#
_entry.id   5d3d77234caf1ed22ed0d242360db8d8
#
_cell.length_a   1.000
_cell.length_b   1.000
_cell.length_c   1.000
_cell.angle_alpha   90.00
_cell.angle_beta   90.00
_cell.angle_gamma   90.00
#
_symmetry.space_group_name_H-M   'P 1'
#
loop_
_entity.id
_entity.type
_entity.pdbx_description
1 polymer ?
#
loop_
_entity_poly.entity_id
_entity_poly.type
_entity_poly.pdbx_seq_one_letter_code
_entity_poly.pdbx_strand_id
1 'polypeptide(L)'
;MANIKSAKKRIRVIDKKTARNIRIKNHIKQAEKAFEAALESGNVAEAEKAFKLVEKKLMQAAAKGTFHKNTVFRTIGRFEKRLNILKNGGVVKKEEPAKKAVKKEAKVEAPKAEEVPVANASMKKDELLAIAEQMGIEVAAKATKADILAAIEAK
;
A
#
# COMPACT_ATOMS: atom_id res chain seq x y z
N MET A 1 28.10 -17.26 21.81
CA MET A 1 28.68 -18.22 20.85
C MET A 1 28.03 -19.60 21.01
N ALA A 2 27.84 -20.36 19.93
CA ALA A 2 27.25 -21.69 20.01
C ALA A 2 28.31 -22.72 20.48
N ASN A 3 28.13 -23.30 21.69
CA ASN A 3 29.06 -24.29 22.23
C ASN A 3 28.70 -25.73 21.84
N ILE A 4 27.43 -26.02 21.57
CA ILE A 4 26.94 -27.37 21.26
C ILE A 4 27.28 -27.71 19.79
N LYS A 5 27.76 -28.94 19.54
CA LYS A 5 28.17 -29.43 18.19
C LYS A 5 27.00 -29.31 17.17
N SER A 6 25.79 -29.64 17.57
CA SER A 6 24.55 -29.50 16.74
C SER A 6 24.28 -28.06 16.34
N ALA A 7 24.45 -27.08 17.26
CA ALA A 7 24.27 -25.67 16.97
C ALA A 7 25.32 -25.16 15.97
N LYS A 8 26.59 -25.57 16.11
CA LYS A 8 27.65 -25.24 15.14
C LYS A 8 27.32 -25.75 13.74
N LYS A 9 26.81 -26.99 13.64
CA LYS A 9 26.36 -27.56 12.36
C LYS A 9 25.19 -26.78 11.78
N ARG A 10 24.22 -26.36 12.62
CA ARG A 10 23.05 -25.61 12.20
C ARG A 10 23.41 -24.23 11.65
N ILE A 11 24.38 -23.52 12.25
CA ILE A 11 24.88 -22.24 11.73
C ILE A 11 25.35 -22.38 10.29
N ARG A 12 26.21 -23.36 10.01
CA ARG A 12 26.70 -23.61 8.63
C ARG A 12 25.58 -23.89 7.63
N VAL A 13 24.50 -24.57 8.05
CA VAL A 13 23.33 -24.85 7.20
C VAL A 13 22.53 -23.58 6.98
N ILE A 14 22.37 -22.74 8.02
CA ILE A 14 21.67 -21.45 7.92
C ILE A 14 22.41 -20.55 6.93
N ASP A 15 23.72 -20.40 7.04
CA ASP A 15 24.53 -19.57 6.15
C ASP A 15 24.37 -19.98 4.68
N LYS A 16 24.43 -21.29 4.40
CA LYS A 16 24.19 -21.82 3.04
C LYS A 16 22.79 -21.54 2.53
N LYS A 17 21.75 -21.69 3.37
CA LYS A 17 20.36 -21.39 3.02
C LYS A 17 20.17 -19.90 2.79
N THR A 18 20.74 -19.04 3.64
CA THR A 18 20.66 -17.58 3.52
C THR A 18 21.32 -17.10 2.24
N ALA A 19 22.55 -17.58 1.93
CA ALA A 19 23.24 -17.23 0.71
C ALA A 19 22.45 -17.64 -0.55
N ARG A 20 21.84 -18.84 -0.54
CA ARG A 20 20.96 -19.31 -1.62
C ARG A 20 19.74 -18.40 -1.77
N ASN A 21 19.08 -18.04 -0.67
CA ASN A 21 17.88 -17.20 -0.70
C ASN A 21 18.19 -15.77 -1.19
N ILE A 22 19.33 -15.21 -0.77
CA ILE A 22 19.80 -13.90 -1.26
C ILE A 22 20.02 -13.96 -2.78
N ARG A 23 20.67 -15.02 -3.29
CA ARG A 23 20.89 -15.18 -4.73
C ARG A 23 19.58 -15.23 -5.50
N ILE A 24 18.59 -15.99 -5.03
CA ILE A 24 17.26 -16.06 -5.65
C ILE A 24 16.59 -14.68 -5.66
N LYS A 25 16.60 -13.95 -4.53
CA LYS A 25 16.05 -12.60 -4.42
C LYS A 25 16.73 -11.62 -5.39
N ASN A 26 18.05 -11.71 -5.55
CA ASN A 26 18.79 -10.85 -6.47
C ASN A 26 18.42 -11.13 -7.93
N HIS A 27 18.25 -12.39 -8.33
CA HIS A 27 17.77 -12.73 -9.67
C HIS A 27 16.36 -12.23 -9.96
N ILE A 28 15.47 -12.22 -8.95
CA ILE A 28 14.14 -11.65 -9.09
C ILE A 28 14.24 -10.14 -9.27
N LYS A 29 14.98 -9.44 -8.42
CA LYS A 29 15.19 -7.99 -8.53
C LYS A 29 15.77 -7.58 -9.90
N GLN A 30 16.68 -8.37 -10.46
CA GLN A 30 17.21 -8.11 -11.81
C GLN A 30 16.13 -8.24 -12.88
N ALA A 31 15.28 -9.28 -12.78
CA ALA A 31 14.17 -9.46 -13.71
C ALA A 31 13.11 -8.34 -13.56
N GLU A 32 12.80 -7.93 -12.34
CA GLU A 32 11.90 -6.81 -12.06
C GLU A 32 12.42 -5.50 -12.67
N LYS A 33 13.70 -5.18 -12.49
CA LYS A 33 14.32 -4.00 -13.11
C LYS A 33 14.28 -4.05 -14.64
N ALA A 34 14.53 -5.22 -15.24
CA ALA A 34 14.43 -5.39 -16.68
C ALA A 34 12.99 -5.16 -17.19
N PHE A 35 12.00 -5.61 -16.43
CA PHE A 35 10.60 -5.35 -16.73
C PHE A 35 10.23 -3.86 -16.58
N GLU A 36 10.70 -3.20 -15.53
CA GLU A 36 10.47 -1.76 -15.33
C GLU A 36 11.10 -0.94 -16.45
N ALA A 37 12.32 -1.27 -16.88
CA ALA A 37 12.97 -0.62 -18.02
C ALA A 37 12.18 -0.83 -19.34
N ALA A 38 11.64 -2.03 -19.55
CA ALA A 38 10.79 -2.31 -20.71
C ALA A 38 9.46 -1.55 -20.67
N LEU A 39 8.88 -1.30 -19.49
CA LEU A 39 7.70 -0.45 -19.32
C LEU A 39 8.04 1.04 -19.61
N GLU A 40 9.19 1.51 -19.16
CA GLU A 40 9.66 2.89 -19.39
C GLU A 40 9.96 3.14 -20.88
N SER A 41 10.47 2.14 -21.62
CA SER A 41 10.68 2.23 -23.08
C SER A 41 9.39 2.24 -23.90
N GLY A 42 8.25 1.86 -23.29
CA GLY A 42 6.96 1.80 -23.97
C GLY A 42 6.81 0.64 -24.96
N ASN A 43 7.80 -0.26 -25.06
CA ASN A 43 7.77 -1.39 -25.99
C ASN A 43 6.97 -2.55 -25.40
N VAL A 44 5.73 -2.73 -25.84
CA VAL A 44 4.81 -3.76 -25.35
C VAL A 44 5.37 -5.17 -25.54
N ALA A 45 6.02 -5.45 -26.68
CA ALA A 45 6.55 -6.80 -26.97
C ALA A 45 7.72 -7.17 -26.05
N GLU A 46 8.58 -6.23 -25.72
CA GLU A 46 9.66 -6.42 -24.75
C GLU A 46 9.15 -6.54 -23.32
N ALA A 47 8.17 -5.71 -22.96
CA ALA A 47 7.54 -5.76 -21.65
C ALA A 47 6.84 -7.12 -21.41
N GLU A 48 6.19 -7.70 -22.42
CA GLU A 48 5.59 -9.04 -22.31
C GLU A 48 6.63 -10.14 -22.10
N LYS A 49 7.75 -10.08 -22.83
CA LYS A 49 8.85 -11.05 -22.66
C LYS A 49 9.47 -10.94 -21.27
N ALA A 50 9.71 -9.70 -20.82
CA ALA A 50 10.25 -9.43 -19.49
C ALA A 50 9.28 -9.88 -18.39
N PHE A 51 7.97 -9.62 -18.56
CA PHE A 51 6.93 -10.08 -17.62
C PHE A 51 6.92 -11.60 -17.45
N LYS A 52 6.93 -12.37 -18.54
CA LYS A 52 6.99 -13.85 -18.50
C LYS A 52 8.24 -14.33 -17.76
N LEU A 53 9.36 -13.62 -17.89
CA LEU A 53 10.60 -13.97 -17.18
C LEU A 53 10.48 -13.67 -15.68
N VAL A 54 9.89 -12.54 -15.28
CA VAL A 54 9.61 -12.20 -13.88
C VAL A 54 8.67 -13.23 -13.25
N GLU A 55 7.56 -13.55 -13.93
CA GLU A 55 6.60 -14.56 -13.48
C GLU A 55 7.28 -15.91 -13.24
N LYS A 56 8.05 -16.39 -14.21
CA LYS A 56 8.82 -17.64 -14.09
C LYS A 56 9.75 -17.63 -12.87
N LYS A 57 10.48 -16.54 -12.64
CA LYS A 57 11.40 -16.42 -11.49
C LYS A 57 10.67 -16.38 -10.16
N LEU A 58 9.55 -15.66 -10.08
CA LEU A 58 8.72 -15.59 -8.90
C LEU A 58 8.09 -16.95 -8.56
N MET A 59 7.54 -17.66 -9.55
CA MET A 59 6.99 -19.01 -9.37
C MET A 59 8.05 -20.02 -8.91
N GLN A 60 9.25 -19.94 -9.46
CA GLN A 60 10.39 -20.77 -9.00
C GLN A 60 10.78 -20.46 -7.56
N ALA A 61 10.71 -19.18 -7.14
CA ALA A 61 11.00 -18.78 -5.77
C ALA A 61 9.93 -19.27 -4.77
N ALA A 62 8.66 -19.30 -5.19
CA ALA A 62 7.57 -19.91 -4.41
C ALA A 62 7.79 -21.42 -4.24
N ALA A 63 8.10 -22.14 -5.32
CA ALA A 63 8.39 -23.59 -5.29
C ALA A 63 9.57 -23.93 -4.39
N LYS A 64 10.60 -23.04 -4.33
CA LYS A 64 11.77 -23.19 -3.45
C LYS A 64 11.52 -22.71 -2.01
N GLY A 65 10.34 -22.22 -1.68
CA GLY A 65 9.97 -21.71 -0.35
C GLY A 65 10.69 -20.42 0.05
N THR A 66 11.26 -19.67 -0.90
CA THR A 66 11.92 -18.37 -0.63
C THR A 66 10.89 -17.27 -0.42
N PHE A 67 9.77 -17.33 -1.14
CA PHE A 67 8.61 -16.46 -0.98
C PHE A 67 7.35 -17.30 -0.76
N HIS A 68 6.42 -16.75 0.02
CA HIS A 68 5.11 -17.37 0.17
C HIS A 68 4.28 -17.19 -1.11
N LYS A 69 3.51 -18.21 -1.51
CA LYS A 69 2.70 -18.20 -2.74
C LYS A 69 1.81 -16.98 -2.88
N ASN A 70 1.14 -16.56 -1.81
CA ASN A 70 0.24 -15.41 -1.83
C ASN A 70 0.98 -14.08 -2.13
N THR A 71 2.23 -13.94 -1.64
CA THR A 71 3.07 -12.79 -1.94
C THR A 71 3.44 -12.77 -3.42
N VAL A 72 3.79 -13.93 -3.97
CA VAL A 72 4.11 -14.09 -5.39
C VAL A 72 2.93 -13.71 -6.28
N PHE A 73 1.74 -14.27 -6.04
CA PHE A 73 0.55 -13.94 -6.82
C PHE A 73 0.18 -12.45 -6.73
N ARG A 74 0.29 -11.85 -5.54
CA ARG A 74 0.06 -10.41 -5.38
C ARG A 74 1.04 -9.58 -6.20
N THR A 75 2.30 -9.97 -6.24
CA THR A 75 3.34 -9.27 -7.02
C THR A 75 3.10 -9.42 -8.51
N ILE A 76 2.79 -10.63 -8.99
CA ILE A 76 2.44 -10.90 -10.40
C ILE A 76 1.23 -10.04 -10.82
N GLY A 77 0.15 -10.03 -10.04
CA GLY A 77 -1.03 -9.22 -10.35
C GLY A 77 -0.76 -7.71 -10.41
N ARG A 78 0.21 -7.19 -9.62
CA ARG A 78 0.64 -5.79 -9.75
C ARG A 78 1.37 -5.53 -11.06
N PHE A 79 2.27 -6.41 -11.46
CA PHE A 79 3.00 -6.28 -12.72
C PHE A 79 2.08 -6.45 -13.92
N GLU A 80 1.13 -7.37 -13.88
CA GLU A 80 0.13 -7.56 -14.91
C GLU A 80 -0.74 -6.30 -15.11
N LYS A 81 -1.19 -5.67 -14.04
CA LYS A 81 -1.92 -4.40 -14.12
C LYS A 81 -1.12 -3.31 -14.82
N ARG A 82 0.18 -3.19 -14.50
CA ARG A 82 1.08 -2.22 -15.16
C ARG A 82 1.26 -2.54 -16.65
N LEU A 83 1.41 -3.82 -16.99
CA LEU A 83 1.49 -4.25 -18.39
C LEU A 83 0.20 -3.93 -19.15
N ASN A 84 -0.95 -4.16 -18.56
CA ASN A 84 -2.25 -3.87 -19.18
C ASN A 84 -2.47 -2.36 -19.38
N ILE A 85 -2.00 -1.51 -18.45
CA ILE A 85 -2.01 -0.06 -18.64
C ILE A 85 -1.18 0.34 -19.87
N LEU A 86 0.03 -0.23 -20.03
CA LEU A 86 0.87 0.01 -21.19
C LEU A 86 0.19 -0.46 -22.50
N LYS A 87 -0.43 -1.65 -22.51
CA LYS A 87 -1.17 -2.18 -23.67
C LYS A 87 -2.32 -1.27 -24.08
N ASN A 88 -2.99 -0.64 -23.14
CA ASN A 88 -4.10 0.28 -23.38
C ASN A 88 -3.64 1.72 -23.68
N GLY A 89 -2.36 1.94 -23.97
CA GLY A 89 -1.82 3.25 -24.30
C GLY A 89 -1.67 4.22 -23.11
N GLY A 90 -1.79 3.72 -21.88
CA GLY A 90 -1.58 4.50 -20.66
C GLY A 90 -0.10 4.63 -20.29
N VAL A 91 0.29 5.78 -19.74
CA VAL A 91 1.63 5.97 -19.18
C VAL A 91 1.70 5.33 -17.80
N VAL A 92 2.58 4.35 -17.65
CA VAL A 92 2.83 3.71 -16.36
C VAL A 92 3.66 4.66 -15.48
N LYS A 93 3.00 5.41 -14.57
CA LYS A 93 3.71 6.17 -13.56
C LYS A 93 4.42 5.20 -12.60
N LYS A 94 5.69 5.46 -12.33
CA LYS A 94 6.47 4.77 -11.30
C LYS A 94 5.76 4.99 -9.96
N GLU A 95 5.21 3.95 -9.38
CA GLU A 95 4.82 4.01 -7.97
C GLU A 95 6.12 4.04 -7.16
N GLU A 96 6.51 5.23 -6.70
CA GLU A 96 7.49 5.30 -5.62
C GLU A 96 6.97 4.47 -4.44
N PRO A 97 7.84 3.69 -3.76
CA PRO A 97 7.43 2.96 -2.58
C PRO A 97 6.96 3.98 -1.54
N ALA A 98 5.65 4.18 -1.48
CA ALA A 98 5.03 4.97 -0.42
C ALA A 98 5.50 4.37 0.91
N LYS A 99 6.44 5.07 1.55
CA LYS A 99 6.71 4.90 2.97
C LYS A 99 5.33 4.87 3.64
N LYS A 100 5.08 3.84 4.45
CA LYS A 100 3.85 3.67 5.21
C LYS A 100 3.53 4.96 5.98
N ALA A 101 2.87 5.88 5.31
CA ALA A 101 2.06 6.89 5.95
C ALA A 101 0.72 6.22 6.19
N VAL A 102 0.40 6.14 7.45
CA VAL A 102 -0.83 5.68 8.05
C VAL A 102 -2.02 5.99 7.15
N LYS A 103 -2.68 4.91 6.69
CA LYS A 103 -3.92 4.95 5.94
C LYS A 103 -5.04 5.40 6.88
N LYS A 104 -5.27 6.69 6.94
CA LYS A 104 -6.54 7.31 7.27
C LYS A 104 -6.71 8.43 6.25
N GLU A 105 -7.75 8.29 5.45
CA GLU A 105 -8.27 9.22 4.44
C GLU A 105 -8.17 8.70 3.02
N ALA A 106 -9.22 8.05 2.62
CA ALA A 106 -9.86 8.17 1.31
C ALA A 106 -11.07 7.25 1.26
N LYS A 107 -12.16 7.72 1.80
CA LYS A 107 -13.50 7.35 1.34
C LYS A 107 -14.25 8.66 1.30
N VAL A 108 -14.64 8.99 0.13
CA VAL A 108 -15.63 9.96 -0.31
C VAL A 108 -15.06 10.95 -1.34
N GLU A 109 -15.35 10.65 -2.59
CA GLU A 109 -15.86 11.61 -3.55
C GLU A 109 -16.90 10.93 -4.42
N ALA A 110 -18.13 11.23 -4.13
CA ALA A 110 -19.26 11.20 -5.05
C ALA A 110 -20.14 12.41 -4.73
N PRO A 111 -20.89 12.97 -5.68
CA PRO A 111 -21.09 14.40 -5.80
C PRO A 111 -22.18 14.96 -4.86
N LYS A 112 -21.87 16.16 -4.43
CA LYS A 112 -22.66 17.25 -3.86
C LYS A 112 -24.18 17.16 -4.07
N ALA A 113 -24.86 16.84 -2.96
CA ALA A 113 -26.15 17.36 -2.63
C ALA A 113 -25.98 18.08 -1.29
N GLU A 114 -26.51 19.30 -1.17
CA GLU A 114 -26.49 20.14 0.02
C GLU A 114 -27.23 19.43 1.15
N GLU A 115 -26.49 18.80 2.08
CA GLU A 115 -27.04 18.34 3.35
C GLU A 115 -26.40 19.13 4.47
N VAL A 116 -27.26 19.79 5.25
CA VAL A 116 -26.94 20.48 6.50
C VAL A 116 -26.15 19.55 7.40
N PRO A 117 -24.99 19.96 7.93
CA PRO A 117 -24.17 19.08 8.75
C PRO A 117 -24.89 18.71 10.05
N VAL A 118 -25.35 17.47 10.16
CA VAL A 118 -26.00 16.97 11.38
C VAL A 118 -24.94 16.73 12.44
N ALA A 119 -24.97 17.51 13.51
CA ALA A 119 -24.07 17.36 14.64
C ALA A 119 -24.35 16.03 15.38
N ASN A 120 -23.29 15.24 15.63
CA ASN A 120 -23.39 13.95 16.31
C ASN A 120 -22.63 13.95 17.63
N ALA A 121 -23.18 13.32 18.66
CA ALA A 121 -22.59 13.20 20.00
C ALA A 121 -21.19 12.53 20.02
N SER A 122 -20.80 11.81 18.95
CA SER A 122 -19.47 11.19 18.81
C SER A 122 -18.38 12.12 18.27
N MET A 123 -18.74 13.30 17.73
CA MET A 123 -17.82 14.27 17.15
C MET A 123 -16.92 14.92 18.21
N LYS A 124 -15.74 15.39 17.82
CA LYS A 124 -14.84 16.12 18.72
C LYS A 124 -15.34 17.54 18.96
N LYS A 125 -14.93 18.14 20.09
CA LYS A 125 -15.35 19.49 20.46
C LYS A 125 -15.01 20.53 19.38
N ASP A 126 -13.83 20.40 18.78
CA ASP A 126 -13.36 21.33 17.73
C ASP A 126 -14.20 21.25 16.45
N GLU A 127 -14.68 20.06 16.11
CA GLU A 127 -15.57 19.82 14.96
C GLU A 127 -16.97 20.40 15.20
N LEU A 128 -17.47 20.29 16.43
CA LEU A 128 -18.76 20.87 16.82
C LEU A 128 -18.70 22.40 16.86
N LEU A 129 -17.61 23.01 17.29
CA LEU A 129 -17.38 24.45 17.24
C LEU A 129 -17.39 24.96 15.79
N ALA A 130 -16.70 24.24 14.87
CA ALA A 130 -16.71 24.62 13.46
C ALA A 130 -18.11 24.56 12.83
N ILE A 131 -18.94 23.59 13.21
CA ILE A 131 -20.36 23.52 12.77
C ILE A 131 -21.18 24.66 13.37
N ALA A 132 -20.99 24.97 14.66
CA ALA A 132 -21.69 26.08 15.32
C ALA A 132 -21.32 27.42 14.67
N GLU A 133 -20.05 27.65 14.31
CA GLU A 133 -19.62 28.86 13.57
C GLU A 133 -20.23 28.91 12.17
N GLN A 134 -20.30 27.80 11.44
CA GLN A 134 -20.96 27.75 10.12
C GLN A 134 -22.48 28.07 10.21
N MET A 135 -23.11 27.66 11.31
CA MET A 135 -24.53 27.96 11.57
C MET A 135 -24.74 29.35 12.18
N GLY A 136 -23.68 30.13 12.44
CA GLY A 136 -23.74 31.46 13.02
C GLY A 136 -24.20 31.46 14.48
N ILE A 137 -23.84 30.43 15.24
CA ILE A 137 -24.17 30.29 16.67
C ILE A 137 -22.92 30.69 17.48
N GLU A 138 -23.07 31.79 18.26
CA GLU A 138 -22.00 32.20 19.18
C GLU A 138 -21.98 31.28 20.42
N VAL A 139 -20.93 30.46 20.55
CA VAL A 139 -20.75 29.56 21.68
C VAL A 139 -19.70 30.12 22.63
N ALA A 140 -19.98 30.11 23.93
CA ALA A 140 -19.05 30.62 24.94
C ALA A 140 -17.74 29.83 24.93
N ALA A 141 -16.57 30.47 25.06
CA ALA A 141 -15.23 29.85 25.01
C ALA A 141 -15.03 28.73 26.03
N LYS A 142 -15.82 28.67 27.09
CA LYS A 142 -15.79 27.64 28.14
C LYS A 142 -16.93 26.61 28.04
N ALA A 143 -17.75 26.65 26.96
CA ALA A 143 -18.88 25.71 26.80
C ALA A 143 -18.39 24.24 26.76
N THR A 144 -19.20 23.38 27.37
CA THR A 144 -18.94 21.93 27.30
C THR A 144 -19.47 21.37 25.96
N LYS A 145 -19.04 20.16 25.61
CA LYS A 145 -19.49 19.49 24.39
C LYS A 145 -21.02 19.33 24.33
N ALA A 146 -21.64 19.10 25.49
CA ALA A 146 -23.08 18.94 25.60
C ALA A 146 -23.79 20.30 25.34
N ASP A 147 -23.25 21.42 25.83
CA ASP A 147 -23.80 22.75 25.61
C ASP A 147 -23.74 23.16 24.14
N ILE A 148 -22.64 22.79 23.44
CA ILE A 148 -22.49 23.07 22.00
C ILE A 148 -23.51 22.26 21.18
N LEU A 149 -23.70 20.98 21.51
CA LEU A 149 -24.72 20.14 20.86
C LEU A 149 -26.12 20.68 21.07
N ALA A 150 -26.47 21.03 22.31
CA ALA A 150 -27.80 21.63 22.63
C ALA A 150 -28.00 22.94 21.90
N ALA A 151 -26.98 23.79 21.73
CA ALA A 151 -27.08 25.04 20.97
C ALA A 151 -27.30 24.81 19.47
N ILE A 152 -26.71 23.74 18.90
CA ILE A 152 -26.88 23.34 17.49
C ILE A 152 -28.27 22.74 17.25
N GLU A 153 -28.76 21.89 18.18
CA GLU A 153 -30.09 21.26 18.09
C GLU A 153 -31.26 22.23 18.31
N ALA A 154 -31.02 23.35 19.01
CA ALA A 154 -32.04 24.36 19.32
C ALA A 154 -32.32 25.34 18.16
N LYS A 155 -31.61 25.24 17.04
CA LYS A 155 -31.75 26.14 15.88
C LYS A 155 -32.28 25.43 14.65
#